data_497be3e69e536da1b40b0ad51871213f
#
_entry.id   497be3e69e536da1b40b0ad51871213f
#
_cell.length_a   1.000
_cell.length_b   1.000
_cell.length_c   1.000
_cell.angle_alpha   90.00
_cell.angle_beta   90.00
_cell.angle_gamma   90.00
#
_symmetry.space_group_name_H-M   'P 1'
#
loop_
_entity.id
_entity.type
_entity.pdbx_description
1 polymer ?
#
loop_
_entity_poly.entity_id
_entity_poly.type
_entity_poly.pdbx_seq_one_letter_code
_entity_poly.pdbx_strand_id
1 'polypeptide(L)'
;MLVQEDVLLMHGAVVAVDGQAYLFTAKSGTGKTTHTRLWLKQFGARAVIVNGDKPLIHITREGATVYGTPWDGKEHLSHNIACPLKAVCILTRSKTNHIVRISPKEALRMLCQQSYRPAQPAALRKTLALIDLLSSSVPLYRLGCNMEPEAALVAYHGMNQ
;
A
#
# COMPACT_ATOMS: atom_id res chain seq x y z
N MET A 1 8.52 -3.48 20.36
CA MET A 1 8.79 -3.37 18.92
C MET A 1 7.53 -3.61 18.12
N LEU A 2 7.37 -2.91 17.00
CA LEU A 2 6.15 -2.92 16.21
C LEU A 2 5.70 -4.31 15.78
N VAL A 3 6.65 -5.14 15.36
CA VAL A 3 6.36 -6.52 14.89
C VAL A 3 5.69 -7.37 15.97
N GLN A 4 6.02 -7.15 17.25
CA GLN A 4 5.43 -7.91 18.35
C GLN A 4 3.96 -7.52 18.59
N GLU A 5 3.52 -6.39 18.08
CA GLU A 5 2.16 -5.89 18.21
C GLU A 5 1.31 -6.13 16.96
N ASP A 6 1.73 -7.06 16.08
CA ASP A 6 1.08 -7.37 14.81
C ASP A 6 1.03 -6.16 13.86
N VAL A 7 2.07 -5.34 13.93
CA VAL A 7 2.23 -4.16 13.07
C VAL A 7 3.42 -4.33 12.15
N LEU A 8 3.19 -4.05 10.87
CA LEU A 8 4.20 -4.14 9.82
C LEU A 8 4.53 -2.74 9.31
N LEU A 9 5.81 -2.43 9.15
CA LEU A 9 6.27 -1.22 8.46
C LEU A 9 6.62 -1.58 7.03
N MET A 10 5.93 -0.94 6.08
CA MET A 10 6.15 -1.21 4.67
C MET A 10 6.50 0.08 3.93
N HIS A 11 7.40 -0.03 2.95
CA HIS A 11 7.71 1.06 2.05
C HIS A 11 6.63 1.13 0.97
N GLY A 12 5.81 2.15 1.02
CA GLY A 12 4.69 2.32 0.11
C GLY A 12 3.98 3.65 0.33
N ALA A 13 3.04 3.95 -0.53
CA ALA A 13 2.22 5.15 -0.42
C ALA A 13 0.76 4.75 -0.24
N VAL A 14 0.08 5.40 0.69
CA VAL A 14 -1.32 5.10 1.02
C VAL A 14 -2.19 6.32 0.79
N VAL A 15 -3.19 6.17 -0.04
CA VAL A 15 -4.26 7.16 -0.24
C VAL A 15 -5.57 6.56 0.22
N ALA A 16 -6.39 7.36 0.90
CA ALA A 16 -7.74 6.96 1.30
C ALA A 16 -8.76 7.73 0.47
N VAL A 17 -9.81 7.04 0.05
CA VAL A 17 -10.97 7.64 -0.62
C VAL A 17 -12.21 7.20 0.14
N ASP A 18 -13.00 8.16 0.60
CA ASP A 18 -14.21 7.91 1.39
C ASP A 18 -13.93 7.00 2.61
N GLY A 19 -12.78 7.20 3.26
CA GLY A 19 -12.40 6.45 4.45
C GLY A 19 -11.82 5.07 4.22
N GLN A 20 -11.69 4.61 2.99
CA GLN A 20 -11.07 3.33 2.63
C GLN A 20 -9.68 3.56 2.07
N ALA A 21 -8.68 2.86 2.58
CA ALA A 21 -7.29 3.05 2.19
C ALA A 21 -6.85 2.08 1.10
N TYR A 22 -5.97 2.56 0.23
CA TYR A 22 -5.34 1.80 -0.85
C TYR A 22 -3.83 1.97 -0.73
N LEU A 23 -3.13 0.86 -0.56
CA LEU A 23 -1.67 0.85 -0.43
C LEU A 23 -1.03 0.53 -1.77
N PHE A 24 -0.15 1.42 -2.22
CA PHE A 24 0.64 1.22 -3.42
C PHE A 24 2.09 0.97 -3.04
N THR A 25 2.63 -0.16 -3.48
CA THR A 25 4.02 -0.50 -3.25
C THR A 25 4.69 -0.86 -4.57
N ALA A 26 6.00 -0.62 -4.65
CA ALA A 26 6.78 -0.88 -5.84
C ALA A 26 8.25 -0.65 -5.55
N LYS A 27 9.11 -1.02 -6.49
CA LYS A 27 10.51 -0.64 -6.44
C LYS A 27 10.64 0.88 -6.37
N SER A 28 11.67 1.36 -5.66
CA SER A 28 11.97 2.78 -5.59
C SER A 28 12.06 3.40 -6.99
N GLY A 29 11.48 4.58 -7.16
CA GLY A 29 11.49 5.29 -8.44
C GLY A 29 10.42 4.85 -9.44
N THR A 30 9.52 3.93 -9.08
CA THR A 30 8.44 3.51 -9.98
C THR A 30 7.33 4.55 -10.12
N GLY A 31 7.18 5.46 -9.15
CA GLY A 31 6.22 6.54 -9.24
C GLY A 31 5.04 6.43 -8.28
N LYS A 32 5.25 5.87 -7.09
CA LYS A 32 4.20 5.76 -6.06
C LYS A 32 3.61 7.11 -5.70
N THR A 33 4.45 8.10 -5.44
CA THR A 33 4.02 9.45 -5.08
C THR A 33 3.23 10.10 -6.23
N THR A 34 3.73 9.98 -7.44
CA THR A 34 3.05 10.50 -8.63
C THR A 34 1.67 9.88 -8.77
N HIS A 35 1.58 8.56 -8.61
CA HIS A 35 0.30 7.85 -8.73
C HIS A 35 -0.71 8.31 -7.68
N THR A 36 -0.30 8.41 -6.41
CA THR A 36 -1.22 8.85 -5.35
C THR A 36 -1.67 10.30 -5.55
N ARG A 37 -0.83 11.15 -6.14
CA ARG A 37 -1.24 12.52 -6.49
C ARG A 37 -2.32 12.54 -7.57
N LEU A 38 -2.29 11.60 -8.50
CA LEU A 38 -3.38 11.46 -9.48
C LEU A 38 -4.70 11.16 -8.77
N TRP A 39 -4.67 10.36 -7.71
CA TRP A 39 -5.86 10.10 -6.90
C TRP A 39 -6.38 11.37 -6.22
N LEU A 40 -5.50 12.18 -5.64
CA LEU A 40 -5.91 13.45 -5.03
C LEU A 40 -6.58 14.36 -6.06
N LYS A 41 -5.99 14.44 -7.24
CA LYS A 41 -6.53 15.26 -8.32
C LYS A 41 -7.87 14.75 -8.81
N GLN A 42 -8.03 13.43 -8.94
CA GLN A 42 -9.23 12.80 -9.45
C GLN A 42 -10.41 12.85 -8.47
N PHE A 43 -10.13 12.61 -7.20
CA PHE A 43 -11.19 12.46 -6.18
C PHE A 43 -11.36 13.69 -5.29
N GLY A 44 -10.47 14.66 -5.37
CA GLY A 44 -10.61 15.93 -4.65
C GLY A 44 -10.76 15.76 -3.14
N ALA A 45 -11.80 16.37 -2.59
CA ALA A 45 -12.06 16.35 -1.14
C ALA A 45 -12.35 14.95 -0.58
N ARG A 46 -12.68 13.99 -1.43
CA ARG A 46 -12.91 12.59 -1.01
C ARG A 46 -11.62 11.84 -0.70
N ALA A 47 -10.47 12.33 -1.17
CA ALA A 47 -9.20 11.65 -1.07
C ALA A 47 -8.24 12.36 -0.13
N VAL A 48 -7.44 11.57 0.60
CA VAL A 48 -6.40 12.09 1.48
C VAL A 48 -5.21 11.12 1.49
N ILE A 49 -3.99 11.66 1.55
CA ILE A 49 -2.80 10.84 1.71
C ILE A 49 -2.69 10.45 3.19
N VAL A 50 -2.75 9.15 3.48
CA VAL A 50 -2.53 8.64 4.83
C VAL A 50 -1.04 8.66 5.17
N ASN A 51 -0.21 8.17 4.26
CA ASN A 51 1.25 8.26 4.36
C ASN A 51 1.85 8.10 2.97
N GLY A 52 2.82 8.95 2.65
CA GLY A 52 3.45 8.96 1.31
C GLY A 52 4.67 8.07 1.16
N ASP A 53 5.15 7.41 2.23
CA ASP A 53 6.43 6.70 2.17
C ASP A 53 6.49 5.41 3.02
N LYS A 54 6.20 5.49 4.31
CA LYS A 54 6.39 4.36 5.24
C LYS A 54 5.20 4.20 6.20
N PRO A 55 4.04 3.77 5.70
CA PRO A 55 2.89 3.52 6.56
C PRO A 55 3.11 2.37 7.53
N LEU A 56 2.46 2.43 8.68
CA LEU A 56 2.31 1.31 9.60
C LEU A 56 1.01 0.59 9.30
N ILE A 57 1.06 -0.73 9.28
CA ILE A 57 -0.08 -1.58 8.97
C ILE A 57 -0.32 -2.51 10.15
N HIS A 58 -1.46 -2.39 10.81
CA HIS A 58 -1.89 -3.34 11.84
C HIS A 58 -2.72 -4.43 11.17
N ILE A 59 -2.31 -5.68 11.32
CA ILE A 59 -2.84 -6.80 10.56
C ILE A 59 -3.54 -7.80 11.48
N THR A 60 -4.76 -8.17 11.12
CA THR A 60 -5.53 -9.23 11.78
C THR A 60 -6.08 -10.20 10.74
N ARG A 61 -6.74 -11.28 11.19
CA ARG A 61 -7.38 -12.24 10.30
C ARG A 61 -8.55 -11.63 9.53
N GLU A 62 -9.19 -10.60 10.11
CA GLU A 62 -10.34 -9.93 9.48
C GLU A 62 -9.92 -8.86 8.49
N GLY A 63 -8.64 -8.48 8.46
CA GLY A 63 -8.16 -7.44 7.57
C GLY A 63 -7.02 -6.63 8.16
N ALA A 64 -6.86 -5.41 7.69
CA ALA A 64 -5.76 -4.55 8.11
C ALA A 64 -6.21 -3.10 8.24
N THR A 65 -5.53 -2.35 9.11
CA THR A 65 -5.72 -0.91 9.28
C THR A 65 -4.37 -0.23 9.03
N VAL A 66 -4.36 0.83 8.23
CA VAL A 66 -3.15 1.61 7.99
C VAL A 66 -3.18 2.91 8.77
N TYR A 67 -2.00 3.34 9.21
CA TYR A 67 -1.82 4.55 10.01
C TYR A 67 -0.81 5.48 9.35
N GLY A 68 -1.05 6.77 9.45
CA GLY A 68 -0.02 7.76 9.16
C GLY A 68 1.12 7.65 10.17
N THR A 69 2.33 7.92 9.73
CA THR A 69 3.53 7.90 10.58
C THR A 69 4.34 9.17 10.40
N PRO A 70 5.24 9.51 11.35
CA PRO A 70 6.15 10.63 11.13
C PRO A 70 7.16 10.39 10.00
N TRP A 71 7.32 9.14 9.52
CA TRP A 71 8.22 8.79 8.43
C TRP A 71 7.47 8.84 7.11
N ASP A 72 7.27 10.04 6.57
CA ASP A 72 6.42 10.27 5.41
C ASP A 72 7.16 10.73 4.15
N GLY A 73 8.48 10.59 4.15
CA GLY A 73 9.31 10.91 2.99
C GLY A 73 9.58 12.39 2.82
N LYS A 74 10.19 12.76 1.68
CA LYS A 74 10.62 14.13 1.41
C LYS A 74 9.47 15.13 1.28
N GLU A 75 8.29 14.64 0.94
CA GLU A 75 7.15 15.51 0.65
C GLU A 75 6.23 15.71 1.84
N HIS A 76 6.51 15.03 2.96
CA HIS A 76 5.74 15.15 4.19
C HIS A 76 4.23 14.97 3.97
N LEU A 77 3.86 13.95 3.16
CA LEU A 77 2.49 13.64 2.80
C LEU A 77 1.91 12.60 3.76
N SER A 78 1.73 13.00 5.01
CA SER A 78 1.21 12.14 6.06
C SER A 78 0.17 12.89 6.88
N HIS A 79 -0.86 12.15 7.33
CA HIS A 79 -1.89 12.67 8.21
C HIS A 79 -2.06 11.72 9.39
N ASN A 80 -2.39 12.27 10.57
CA ASN A 80 -2.59 11.47 11.78
C ASN A 80 -3.98 10.82 11.76
N ILE A 81 -4.16 9.89 10.83
CA ILE A 81 -5.42 9.16 10.65
C ILE A 81 -5.17 7.66 10.55
N ALA A 82 -6.24 6.90 10.80
CA ALA A 82 -6.26 5.46 10.64
C ALA A 82 -7.41 5.09 9.71
N CYS A 83 -7.15 4.21 8.75
CA CYS A 83 -8.16 3.77 7.79
C CYS A 83 -8.10 2.27 7.58
N PRO A 84 -9.26 1.59 7.41
CA PRO A 84 -9.24 0.19 6.99
C PRO A 84 -8.60 0.08 5.61
N LEU A 85 -7.76 -0.93 5.43
CA LEU A 85 -7.05 -1.18 4.18
C LEU A 85 -7.93 -2.00 3.25
N LYS A 86 -8.35 -1.38 2.16
CA LYS A 86 -9.22 -2.01 1.16
C LYS A 86 -8.44 -2.98 0.27
N ALA A 87 -7.23 -2.58 -0.14
CA ALA A 87 -6.43 -3.36 -1.08
C ALA A 87 -4.96 -2.96 -1.06
N VAL A 88 -4.11 -3.88 -1.47
CA VAL A 88 -2.69 -3.65 -1.73
C VAL A 88 -2.46 -3.78 -3.22
N CYS A 89 -1.77 -2.81 -3.80
CA CYS A 89 -1.54 -2.76 -5.24
C CYS A 89 -0.05 -2.58 -5.54
N ILE A 90 0.50 -3.49 -6.35
CA ILE A 90 1.87 -3.40 -6.82
C ILE A 90 1.87 -2.61 -8.12
N LEU A 91 2.63 -1.51 -8.16
CA LEU A 91 2.73 -0.67 -9.35
C LEU A 91 3.85 -1.13 -10.26
N THR A 92 3.58 -1.09 -11.55
CA THR A 92 4.58 -1.22 -12.61
C THR A 92 4.34 -0.13 -13.66
N ARG A 93 5.39 0.32 -14.32
CA ARG A 93 5.26 1.31 -15.39
C ARG A 93 4.74 0.63 -16.66
N SER A 94 3.80 1.27 -17.32
CA SER A 94 3.24 0.80 -18.58
C SER A 94 2.76 1.98 -19.41
N LYS A 95 2.71 1.82 -20.72
CA LYS A 95 2.15 2.83 -21.62
C LYS A 95 0.63 2.89 -21.52
N THR A 96 0.01 1.77 -21.15
CA THR A 96 -1.43 1.65 -20.96
C THR A 96 -1.77 1.35 -19.52
N ASN A 97 -2.95 1.72 -19.07
CA ASN A 97 -3.42 1.46 -17.71
C ASN A 97 -4.23 0.17 -17.68
N HIS A 98 -3.78 -0.78 -16.87
CA HIS A 98 -4.48 -2.05 -16.70
C HIS A 98 -4.22 -2.61 -15.31
N ILE A 99 -5.23 -3.23 -14.70
CA ILE A 99 -5.14 -3.79 -13.37
C ILE A 99 -5.63 -5.23 -13.39
N VAL A 100 -4.95 -6.10 -12.63
CA VAL A 100 -5.33 -7.50 -12.45
C VAL A 100 -5.25 -7.88 -10.99
N ARG A 101 -6.13 -8.78 -10.57
CA ARG A 101 -6.04 -9.42 -9.25
C ARG A 101 -4.88 -10.41 -9.28
N ILE A 102 -4.05 -10.42 -8.24
CA ILE A 102 -2.95 -11.37 -8.14
C ILE A 102 -3.08 -12.22 -6.87
N SER A 103 -2.42 -13.38 -6.88
CA SER A 103 -2.39 -14.28 -5.73
C SER A 103 -1.36 -13.83 -4.69
N PRO A 104 -1.49 -14.31 -3.43
CA PRO A 104 -0.44 -14.09 -2.43
C PRO A 104 0.94 -14.54 -2.91
N LYS A 105 1.02 -15.65 -3.62
CA LYS A 105 2.28 -16.18 -4.16
C LYS A 105 2.93 -15.19 -5.13
N GLU A 106 2.14 -14.58 -6.01
CA GLU A 106 2.64 -13.60 -6.97
C GLU A 106 3.12 -12.31 -6.30
N ALA A 107 2.50 -11.92 -5.19
CA ALA A 107 2.84 -10.70 -4.47
C ALA A 107 3.98 -10.86 -3.48
N LEU A 108 4.27 -12.08 -3.03
CA LEU A 108 5.14 -12.35 -1.89
C LEU A 108 6.51 -11.68 -2.00
N ARG A 109 7.15 -11.81 -3.14
CA ARG A 109 8.50 -11.26 -3.33
C ARG A 109 8.53 -9.75 -3.14
N MET A 110 7.60 -9.03 -3.75
CA MET A 110 7.53 -7.57 -3.64
C MET A 110 7.19 -7.15 -2.21
N LEU A 111 6.23 -7.80 -1.57
CA LEU A 111 5.85 -7.49 -0.21
C LEU A 111 7.02 -7.69 0.76
N CYS A 112 7.80 -8.76 0.59
CA CYS A 112 8.98 -9.00 1.40
C CYS A 112 10.06 -7.94 1.15
N GLN A 113 10.30 -7.57 -0.09
CA GLN A 113 11.31 -6.58 -0.45
C GLN A 113 10.98 -5.19 0.08
N GLN A 114 9.70 -4.85 0.14
CA GLN A 114 9.25 -3.51 0.55
C GLN A 114 8.91 -3.41 2.03
N SER A 115 8.94 -4.51 2.77
CA SER A 115 8.70 -4.49 4.22
C SER A 115 10.00 -4.34 4.98
N TYR A 116 9.95 -3.61 6.11
CA TYR A 116 11.08 -3.57 7.03
C TYR A 116 11.27 -4.97 7.63
N ARG A 117 12.49 -5.50 7.53
CA ARG A 117 12.83 -6.84 8.00
C ARG A 117 13.91 -6.75 9.07
N PRO A 118 13.55 -7.02 10.35
CA PRO A 118 14.54 -6.98 11.41
C PRO A 118 15.58 -8.11 11.28
N ALA A 119 16.79 -7.86 11.80
CA ALA A 119 17.88 -8.83 11.71
C ALA A 119 17.72 -10.03 12.66
N GLN A 120 17.04 -9.84 13.78
CA GLN A 120 16.84 -10.89 14.76
C GLN A 120 15.95 -12.01 14.19
N PRO A 121 16.37 -13.29 14.31
CA PRO A 121 15.60 -14.39 13.71
C PRO A 121 14.15 -14.50 14.17
N ALA A 122 13.87 -14.32 15.46
CA ALA A 122 12.50 -14.39 15.96
C ALA A 122 11.63 -13.26 15.42
N ALA A 123 12.14 -12.04 15.39
CA ALA A 123 11.43 -10.88 14.84
C ALA A 123 11.26 -11.00 13.32
N LEU A 124 12.25 -11.54 12.62
CA LEU A 124 12.16 -11.80 11.19
C LEU A 124 11.06 -12.82 10.88
N ARG A 125 10.99 -13.90 11.63
CA ARG A 125 9.92 -14.90 11.46
C ARG A 125 8.54 -14.29 11.68
N LYS A 126 8.40 -13.43 12.69
CA LYS A 126 7.14 -12.72 12.96
C LYS A 126 6.78 -11.80 11.79
N THR A 127 7.76 -11.06 11.25
CA THR A 127 7.55 -10.19 10.09
C THR A 127 7.06 -10.98 8.88
N LEU A 128 7.69 -12.12 8.58
CA LEU A 128 7.28 -12.98 7.47
C LEU A 128 5.87 -13.54 7.68
N ALA A 129 5.52 -13.90 8.92
CA ALA A 129 4.18 -14.35 9.26
C ALA A 129 3.13 -13.23 9.06
N LEU A 130 3.48 -11.98 9.39
CA LEU A 130 2.60 -10.83 9.18
C LEU A 130 2.40 -10.54 7.68
N ILE A 131 3.46 -10.66 6.89
CA ILE A 131 3.35 -10.51 5.43
C ILE A 131 2.42 -11.56 4.84
N ASP A 132 2.55 -12.81 5.30
CA ASP A 132 1.68 -13.90 4.87
C ASP A 132 0.22 -13.63 5.27
N LEU A 133 0.00 -13.21 6.49
CA LEU A 133 -1.35 -12.87 6.99
C LEU A 133 -1.95 -11.71 6.21
N LEU A 134 -1.18 -10.66 5.93
CA LEU A 134 -1.63 -9.53 5.11
C LEU A 134 -2.09 -10.01 3.74
N SER A 135 -1.27 -10.84 3.09
CA SER A 135 -1.56 -11.30 1.73
C SER A 135 -2.80 -12.19 1.64
N SER A 136 -3.20 -12.83 2.74
CA SER A 136 -4.42 -13.65 2.79
C SER A 136 -5.63 -12.89 3.31
N SER A 137 -5.43 -11.74 3.98
CA SER A 137 -6.52 -10.98 4.60
C SER A 137 -7.01 -9.80 3.75
N VAL A 138 -6.19 -9.32 2.82
CA VAL A 138 -6.46 -8.13 2.01
C VAL A 138 -6.28 -8.48 0.54
N PRO A 139 -7.20 -8.05 -0.36
CA PRO A 139 -7.05 -8.30 -1.79
C PRO A 139 -5.78 -7.66 -2.36
N LEU A 140 -5.14 -8.37 -3.27
CA LEU A 140 -3.87 -7.98 -3.89
C LEU A 140 -4.05 -7.76 -5.38
N TYR A 141 -3.43 -6.71 -5.90
CA TYR A 141 -3.55 -6.33 -7.31
C TYR A 141 -2.19 -5.94 -7.88
N ARG A 142 -2.08 -6.02 -9.19
CA ARG A 142 -0.97 -5.45 -9.96
C ARG A 142 -1.54 -4.45 -10.95
N LEU A 143 -1.01 -3.23 -10.92
CA LEU A 143 -1.41 -2.15 -11.82
C LEU A 143 -0.23 -1.80 -12.71
N GLY A 144 -0.39 -1.98 -14.02
CA GLY A 144 0.48 -1.33 -15.00
C GLY A 144 -0.11 0.04 -15.29
N CYS A 145 0.68 1.10 -15.12
CA CYS A 145 0.13 2.45 -15.25
C CYS A 145 1.12 3.45 -15.85
N ASN A 146 0.54 4.46 -16.50
CA ASN A 146 1.23 5.66 -16.93
C ASN A 146 0.98 6.78 -15.90
N MET A 147 1.33 8.02 -16.27
CA MET A 147 1.17 9.19 -15.39
C MET A 147 -0.05 10.05 -15.74
N GLU A 148 -0.98 9.50 -16.53
CA GLU A 148 -2.21 10.20 -16.90
C GLU A 148 -3.29 10.01 -15.82
N PRO A 149 -4.26 10.96 -15.71
CA PRO A 149 -5.32 10.86 -14.70
C PRO A 149 -6.14 9.57 -14.76
N GLU A 150 -6.28 8.98 -15.95
CA GLU A 150 -6.97 7.71 -16.13
C GLU A 150 -6.42 6.60 -15.27
N ALA A 151 -5.11 6.64 -14.94
CA ALA A 151 -4.47 5.62 -14.10
C ALA A 151 -5.17 5.48 -12.75
N ALA A 152 -5.57 6.59 -12.13
CA ALA A 152 -6.28 6.57 -10.86
C ALA A 152 -7.67 5.94 -10.99
N LEU A 153 -8.37 6.22 -12.07
CA LEU A 153 -9.69 5.63 -12.32
C LEU A 153 -9.62 4.12 -12.55
N VAL A 154 -8.67 3.67 -13.35
CA VAL A 154 -8.46 2.23 -13.59
C VAL A 154 -8.15 1.51 -12.29
N ALA A 155 -7.26 2.09 -11.47
CA ALA A 155 -6.92 1.51 -10.17
C ALA A 155 -8.12 1.45 -9.25
N TYR A 156 -8.83 2.56 -9.09
CA TYR A 156 -9.97 2.65 -8.18
C TYR A 156 -11.08 1.67 -8.56
N HIS A 157 -11.49 1.68 -9.82
CA HIS A 157 -12.55 0.78 -10.29
C HIS A 157 -12.13 -0.68 -10.21
N GLY A 158 -10.88 -1.00 -10.54
CA GLY A 158 -10.38 -2.36 -10.47
C GLY A 158 -10.37 -2.92 -9.05
N MET A 159 -10.04 -2.10 -8.06
CA MET A 159 -9.98 -2.51 -6.67
C MET A 159 -11.34 -2.47 -5.95
N ASN A 160 -12.38 -2.01 -6.61
CA ASN A 160 -13.74 -1.92 -6.04
C ASN A 160 -14.77 -2.78 -6.79
N GLN A 161 -14.31 -3.70 -7.59
CA GLN A 161 -15.20 -4.67 -8.24
C GLN A 161 -15.49 -5.87 -7.36
#